data_8988de65969b40e11aefe5a089ee68fc
#
_entry.id   8988de65969b40e11aefe5a089ee68fc
#
_cell.length_a   1.000
_cell.length_b   1.000
_cell.length_c   1.000
_cell.angle_alpha   90.00
_cell.angle_beta   90.00
_cell.angle_gamma   90.00
#
_symmetry.space_group_name_H-M   'P 1'
#
loop_
_entity.id
_entity.type
_entity.pdbx_description
1 polymer ?
#
loop_
_entity_poly.entity_id
_entity_poly.type
_entity_poly.pdbx_seq_one_letter_code
_entity_poly.pdbx_strand_id
1 'polypeptide(L)'
;TALLIIAALVFVDGFASLINVTDVFHRAAPVGIVAVGMTFVVISGNYLDLSVVAQVATAGVILIAVSNTHGIFIAMVAALMAAILFALVNGIAVGVFKANAVIVTLATTFIGLGVLRYFSGGSIFFGPPDGIIKAFGMGKVGPIPYSAIVLLVMTILLSILLNRTNFGFLIRSFGVNESATRLGGSNTALI
;
A
#
# COMPACT_ATOMS: atom_id res chain seq x y z
N THR A 1 5.42 3.29 -24.05
CA THR A 1 4.04 3.10 -23.51
C THR A 1 3.00 3.65 -24.49
N ALA A 2 3.08 4.92 -24.95
CA ALA A 2 2.08 5.53 -25.86
C ALA A 2 1.91 4.74 -27.17
N LEU A 3 3.00 4.34 -27.80
CA LEU A 3 2.98 3.53 -29.04
C LEU A 3 2.27 2.18 -28.84
N LEU A 4 2.46 1.54 -27.69
CA LEU A 4 1.77 0.28 -27.37
C LEU A 4 0.27 0.49 -27.18
N ILE A 5 -0.14 1.59 -26.56
CA ILE A 5 -1.56 1.92 -26.38
C ILE A 5 -2.20 2.20 -27.75
N ILE A 6 -1.54 2.97 -28.60
CA ILE A 6 -2.02 3.26 -29.97
C ILE A 6 -2.13 1.96 -30.78
N ALA A 7 -1.11 1.10 -30.73
CA ALA A 7 -1.16 -0.19 -31.40
C ALA A 7 -2.32 -1.05 -30.89
N ALA A 8 -2.53 -1.11 -29.56
CA ALA A 8 -3.64 -1.85 -28.99
C ALA A 8 -5.02 -1.30 -29.39
N LEU A 9 -5.15 0.04 -29.48
CA LEU A 9 -6.39 0.68 -29.97
C LEU A 9 -6.70 0.32 -31.43
N VAL A 10 -5.67 0.10 -32.26
CA VAL A 10 -5.83 -0.19 -33.68
C VAL A 10 -6.01 -1.69 -33.95
N PHE A 11 -5.28 -2.54 -33.24
CA PHE A 11 -5.18 -3.97 -33.55
C PHE A 11 -5.98 -4.88 -32.61
N VAL A 12 -6.53 -4.36 -31.50
CA VAL A 12 -7.29 -5.19 -30.54
C VAL A 12 -8.74 -4.72 -30.48
N ASP A 13 -9.63 -5.54 -30.99
CA ASP A 13 -11.06 -5.26 -30.94
C ASP A 13 -11.53 -5.13 -29.49
N GLY A 14 -12.29 -4.07 -29.21
CA GLY A 14 -12.83 -3.81 -27.88
C GLY A 14 -11.81 -3.29 -26.86
N PHE A 15 -10.57 -2.97 -27.25
CA PHE A 15 -9.57 -2.43 -26.31
C PHE A 15 -10.03 -1.18 -25.56
N ALA A 16 -10.75 -0.27 -26.25
CA ALA A 16 -11.33 0.92 -25.66
C ALA A 16 -12.77 0.69 -25.11
N SER A 17 -13.23 -0.56 -25.01
CA SER A 17 -14.55 -0.83 -24.44
C SER A 17 -14.62 -0.40 -22.99
N LEU A 18 -15.81 0.03 -22.53
CA LEU A 18 -16.03 0.42 -21.14
C LEU A 18 -15.67 -0.69 -20.15
N ILE A 19 -15.89 -1.95 -20.53
CA ILE A 19 -15.55 -3.12 -19.72
C ILE A 19 -14.03 -3.20 -19.53
N ASN A 20 -13.27 -3.12 -20.61
CA ASN A 20 -11.81 -3.21 -20.55
C ASN A 20 -11.20 -2.02 -19.76
N VAL A 21 -11.67 -0.81 -20.00
CA VAL A 21 -11.23 0.38 -19.26
C VAL A 21 -11.51 0.24 -17.76
N THR A 22 -12.70 -0.22 -17.37
CA THR A 22 -13.03 -0.43 -15.96
C THR A 22 -12.19 -1.53 -15.32
N ASP A 23 -11.88 -2.59 -16.05
CA ASP A 23 -11.01 -3.68 -15.56
C ASP A 23 -9.56 -3.22 -15.39
N VAL A 24 -9.05 -2.36 -16.28
CA VAL A 24 -7.74 -1.73 -16.10
C VAL A 24 -7.70 -0.89 -14.81
N PHE A 25 -8.71 -0.05 -14.57
CA PHE A 25 -8.80 0.71 -13.32
C PHE A 25 -8.91 -0.19 -12.08
N HIS A 26 -9.69 -1.26 -12.17
CA HIS A 26 -9.83 -2.21 -11.06
C HIS A 26 -8.49 -2.87 -10.68
N ARG A 27 -7.70 -3.28 -11.67
CA ARG A 27 -6.39 -3.92 -11.46
C ARG A 27 -5.30 -2.93 -11.07
N ALA A 28 -5.34 -1.71 -11.58
CA ALA A 28 -4.36 -0.67 -11.29
C ALA A 28 -4.57 -0.01 -9.92
N ALA A 29 -5.80 0.07 -9.44
CA ALA A 29 -6.13 0.81 -8.21
C ALA A 29 -5.40 0.30 -6.96
N PRO A 30 -5.25 -1.00 -6.67
CA PRO A 30 -4.48 -1.47 -5.52
C PRO A 30 -3.02 -1.02 -5.55
N VAL A 31 -2.39 -1.09 -6.73
CA VAL A 31 -1.02 -0.62 -6.94
C VAL A 31 -0.94 0.90 -6.75
N GLY A 32 -1.94 1.63 -7.26
CA GLY A 32 -2.06 3.07 -7.06
C GLY A 32 -2.17 3.48 -5.59
N ILE A 33 -2.97 2.77 -4.78
CA ILE A 33 -3.10 3.01 -3.34
C ILE A 33 -1.76 2.86 -2.64
N VAL A 34 -1.02 1.79 -2.95
CA VAL A 34 0.33 1.57 -2.43
C VAL A 34 1.28 2.69 -2.86
N ALA A 35 1.26 3.08 -4.13
CA ALA A 35 2.11 4.13 -4.67
C ALA A 35 1.88 5.49 -3.99
N VAL A 36 0.62 5.84 -3.72
CA VAL A 36 0.26 7.07 -2.99
C VAL A 36 0.80 7.02 -1.56
N GLY A 37 0.71 5.88 -0.87
CA GLY A 37 1.34 5.68 0.45
C GLY A 37 2.87 5.81 0.40
N MET A 38 3.51 5.17 -0.58
CA MET A 38 4.95 5.22 -0.79
C MET A 38 5.49 6.63 -1.05
N THR A 39 4.65 7.53 -1.54
CA THR A 39 5.03 8.94 -1.76
C THR A 39 5.57 9.60 -0.48
N PHE A 40 5.00 9.29 0.69
CA PHE A 40 5.48 9.81 1.98
C PHE A 40 6.88 9.31 2.32
N VAL A 41 7.15 8.03 2.07
CA VAL A 41 8.46 7.41 2.32
C VAL A 41 9.51 8.02 1.40
N VAL A 42 9.20 8.19 0.11
CA VAL A 42 10.14 8.76 -0.86
C VAL A 42 10.42 10.24 -0.57
N ILE A 43 9.38 11.01 -0.25
CA ILE A 43 9.54 12.45 0.05
C ILE A 43 10.33 12.68 1.35
N SER A 44 10.26 11.76 2.31
CA SER A 44 11.06 11.85 3.55
C SER A 44 12.56 11.60 3.34
N GLY A 45 13.00 11.30 2.11
CA GLY A 45 14.40 11.02 1.79
C GLY A 45 14.84 9.57 2.04
N ASN A 46 13.94 8.71 2.52
CA ASN A 46 14.15 7.28 2.64
C ASN A 46 13.68 6.60 1.35
N TYR A 47 14.60 6.32 0.47
CA TYR A 47 14.40 6.06 -0.96
C TYR A 47 13.27 5.08 -1.32
N LEU A 48 13.22 3.90 -0.71
CA LEU A 48 12.23 2.86 -1.05
C LEU A 48 11.98 1.95 0.16
N ASP A 49 10.72 1.64 0.43
CA ASP A 49 10.34 0.53 1.30
C ASP A 49 10.06 -0.70 0.44
N LEU A 50 11.01 -1.63 0.40
CA LEU A 50 10.88 -2.88 -0.33
C LEU A 50 9.99 -3.91 0.40
N SER A 51 9.63 -3.65 1.66
CA SER A 51 8.79 -4.56 2.45
C SER A 51 7.29 -4.50 2.09
N VAL A 52 6.88 -3.55 1.28
CA VAL A 52 5.48 -3.36 0.87
C VAL A 52 4.86 -4.63 0.29
N VAL A 53 5.63 -5.42 -0.49
CA VAL A 53 5.14 -6.68 -1.05
C VAL A 53 4.77 -7.67 0.06
N ALA A 54 5.63 -7.83 1.06
CA ALA A 54 5.37 -8.70 2.22
C ALA A 54 4.22 -8.16 3.08
N GLN A 55 4.13 -6.83 3.27
CA GLN A 55 3.05 -6.19 4.02
C GLN A 55 1.69 -6.47 3.37
N VAL A 56 1.55 -6.23 2.07
CA VAL A 56 0.31 -6.46 1.32
C VAL A 56 -0.07 -7.94 1.32
N ALA A 57 0.90 -8.84 1.07
CA ALA A 57 0.67 -10.28 1.08
C ALA A 57 0.22 -10.77 2.46
N THR A 58 0.92 -10.35 3.53
CA THR A 58 0.60 -10.75 4.90
C THR A 58 -0.76 -10.22 5.35
N ALA A 59 -1.02 -8.93 5.11
CA ALA A 59 -2.31 -8.33 5.45
C ALA A 59 -3.47 -9.00 4.68
N GLY A 60 -3.28 -9.31 3.40
CA GLY A 60 -4.29 -9.98 2.58
C GLY A 60 -4.59 -11.41 3.06
N VAL A 61 -3.55 -12.19 3.38
CA VAL A 61 -3.73 -13.56 3.91
C VAL A 61 -4.40 -13.54 5.28
N ILE A 62 -3.96 -12.65 6.19
CA ILE A 62 -4.60 -12.51 7.51
C ILE A 62 -6.06 -12.10 7.36
N LEU A 63 -6.34 -11.13 6.48
CA LEU A 63 -7.70 -10.67 6.24
C LEU A 63 -8.62 -11.83 5.83
N ILE A 64 -8.19 -12.66 4.88
CA ILE A 64 -9.00 -13.80 4.40
C ILE A 64 -9.06 -14.90 5.45
N ALA A 65 -7.95 -15.32 6.01
CA ALA A 65 -7.89 -16.44 6.96
C ALA A 65 -8.71 -16.14 8.23
N VAL A 66 -8.56 -14.94 8.79
CA VAL A 66 -9.29 -14.53 10.00
C VAL A 66 -10.77 -14.25 9.70
N SER A 67 -11.11 -13.72 8.53
CA SER A 67 -12.52 -13.50 8.17
C SER A 67 -13.31 -14.78 8.07
N ASN A 68 -12.68 -15.87 7.66
CA ASN A 68 -13.32 -17.18 7.55
C ASN A 68 -13.69 -17.79 8.91
N THR A 69 -13.04 -17.35 10.00
CA THR A 69 -13.21 -17.93 11.34
C THR A 69 -13.82 -16.95 12.34
N HIS A 70 -13.47 -15.68 12.30
CA HIS A 70 -13.81 -14.67 13.31
C HIS A 70 -14.57 -13.46 12.77
N GLY A 71 -14.92 -13.48 11.47
CA GLY A 71 -15.65 -12.41 10.83
C GLY A 71 -14.78 -11.22 10.38
N ILE A 72 -15.38 -10.37 9.53
CA ILE A 72 -14.65 -9.32 8.81
C ILE A 72 -14.04 -8.24 9.71
N PHE A 73 -14.73 -7.85 10.80
CA PHE A 73 -14.23 -6.77 11.67
C PHE A 73 -12.93 -7.16 12.35
N ILE A 74 -12.88 -8.37 12.96
CA ILE A 74 -11.68 -8.90 13.62
C ILE A 74 -10.55 -9.09 12.58
N ALA A 75 -10.89 -9.56 11.39
CA ALA A 75 -9.94 -9.72 10.29
C ALA A 75 -9.31 -8.40 9.85
N MET A 76 -10.10 -7.34 9.73
CA MET A 76 -9.59 -6.00 9.40
C MET A 76 -8.64 -5.46 10.48
N VAL A 77 -9.01 -5.60 11.74
CA VAL A 77 -8.15 -5.19 12.86
C VAL A 77 -6.84 -5.99 12.85
N ALA A 78 -6.90 -7.30 12.68
CA ALA A 78 -5.71 -8.16 12.65
C ALA A 78 -4.80 -7.82 11.46
N ALA A 79 -5.34 -7.62 10.27
CA ALA A 79 -4.58 -7.22 9.08
C ALA A 79 -3.91 -5.83 9.26
N LEU A 80 -4.64 -4.88 9.85
CA LEU A 80 -4.11 -3.54 10.15
C LEU A 80 -2.98 -3.62 11.19
N MET A 81 -3.15 -4.40 12.25
CA MET A 81 -2.10 -4.61 13.27
C MET A 81 -0.84 -5.24 12.68
N ALA A 82 -0.98 -6.20 11.77
CA ALA A 82 0.15 -6.78 11.07
C ALA A 82 0.89 -5.73 10.20
N ALA A 83 0.16 -4.90 9.46
CA ALA A 83 0.76 -3.82 8.67
C ALA A 83 1.48 -2.78 9.57
N ILE A 84 0.87 -2.40 10.70
CA ILE A 84 1.48 -1.50 11.68
C ILE A 84 2.76 -2.11 12.25
N LEU A 85 2.78 -3.41 12.54
CA LEU A 85 3.97 -4.09 13.06
C LEU A 85 5.14 -4.02 12.08
N PHE A 86 4.91 -4.25 10.78
CA PHE A 86 5.92 -4.06 9.74
C PHE A 86 6.43 -2.61 9.72
N ALA A 87 5.51 -1.65 9.72
CA ALA A 87 5.85 -0.23 9.70
C ALA A 87 6.67 0.18 10.93
N LEU A 88 6.33 -0.31 12.13
CA LEU A 88 7.07 -0.04 13.36
C LEU A 88 8.47 -0.64 13.32
N VAL A 89 8.62 -1.89 12.91
CA VAL A 89 9.93 -2.56 12.81
C VAL A 89 10.84 -1.78 11.85
N ASN A 90 10.36 -1.46 10.65
CA ASN A 90 11.12 -0.72 9.67
C ASN A 90 11.39 0.72 10.14
N GLY A 91 10.38 1.40 10.68
CA GLY A 91 10.49 2.77 11.15
C GLY A 91 11.50 2.91 12.30
N ILE A 92 11.49 1.99 13.27
CA ILE A 92 12.47 1.99 14.37
C ILE A 92 13.88 1.68 13.84
N ALA A 93 14.03 0.68 12.98
CA ALA A 93 15.33 0.31 12.43
C ALA A 93 15.96 1.46 11.62
N VAL A 94 15.17 2.10 10.77
CA VAL A 94 15.66 3.18 9.89
C VAL A 94 15.69 4.53 10.62
N GLY A 95 14.62 4.89 11.33
CA GLY A 95 14.48 6.21 11.95
C GLY A 95 15.34 6.37 13.20
N VAL A 96 15.34 5.37 14.11
CA VAL A 96 16.04 5.44 15.39
C VAL A 96 17.47 4.92 15.24
N PHE A 97 17.66 3.71 14.70
CA PHE A 97 18.99 3.10 14.57
C PHE A 97 19.78 3.59 13.35
N LYS A 98 19.17 4.44 12.50
CA LYS A 98 19.77 4.97 11.27
C LYS A 98 20.33 3.88 10.34
N ALA A 99 19.70 2.71 10.37
CA ALA A 99 20.06 1.61 9.49
C ALA A 99 19.70 1.92 8.03
N ASN A 100 20.37 1.29 7.08
CA ASN A 100 20.08 1.48 5.67
C ASN A 100 18.67 0.95 5.34
N ALA A 101 17.78 1.82 4.86
CA ALA A 101 16.37 1.51 4.59
C ALA A 101 16.21 0.35 3.60
N VAL A 102 17.03 0.29 2.56
CA VAL A 102 16.96 -0.78 1.54
C VAL A 102 17.29 -2.14 2.16
N ILE A 103 18.34 -2.21 2.98
CA ILE A 103 18.75 -3.47 3.63
C ILE A 103 17.71 -3.93 4.64
N VAL A 104 17.19 -3.02 5.46
CA VAL A 104 16.18 -3.32 6.48
C VAL A 104 14.88 -3.81 5.81
N THR A 105 14.38 -3.07 4.83
CA THR A 105 13.10 -3.40 4.19
C THR A 105 13.20 -4.66 3.33
N LEU A 106 14.35 -4.94 2.74
CA LEU A 106 14.61 -6.20 2.05
C LEU A 106 14.62 -7.39 3.05
N ALA A 107 15.33 -7.23 4.18
CA ALA A 107 15.36 -8.26 5.22
C ALA A 107 13.96 -8.53 5.78
N THR A 108 13.20 -7.49 6.11
CA THR A 108 11.82 -7.65 6.59
C THR A 108 10.88 -8.24 5.54
N THR A 109 11.13 -8.00 4.25
CA THR A 109 10.42 -8.69 3.16
C THR A 109 10.62 -10.19 3.23
N PHE A 110 11.87 -10.65 3.26
CA PHE A 110 12.15 -12.09 3.29
C PHE A 110 11.68 -12.75 4.58
N ILE A 111 11.87 -12.10 5.72
CA ILE A 111 11.36 -12.57 7.01
C ILE A 111 9.83 -12.67 6.96
N GLY A 112 9.15 -11.62 6.51
CA GLY A 112 7.69 -11.57 6.44
C GLY A 112 7.11 -12.64 5.51
N LEU A 113 7.66 -12.79 4.31
CA LEU A 113 7.24 -13.84 3.38
C LEU A 113 7.57 -15.25 3.90
N GLY A 114 8.70 -15.42 4.59
CA GLY A 114 9.06 -16.68 5.23
C GLY A 114 8.09 -17.06 6.34
N VAL A 115 7.77 -16.12 7.22
CA VAL A 115 6.78 -16.28 8.29
C VAL A 115 5.40 -16.59 7.70
N LEU A 116 4.99 -15.82 6.69
CA LEU A 116 3.72 -16.03 5.99
C LEU A 116 3.65 -17.45 5.41
N ARG A 117 4.69 -17.90 4.73
CA ARG A 117 4.77 -19.23 4.14
C ARG A 117 4.74 -20.35 5.20
N TYR A 118 5.42 -20.13 6.33
CA TYR A 118 5.41 -21.10 7.44
C TYR A 118 3.99 -21.30 7.99
N PHE A 119 3.28 -20.21 8.31
CA PHE A 119 1.93 -20.29 8.86
C PHE A 119 0.86 -20.68 7.83
N SER A 120 1.02 -20.33 6.57
CA SER A 120 0.08 -20.71 5.51
C SER A 120 0.33 -22.12 4.97
N GLY A 121 1.47 -22.73 5.31
CA GLY A 121 1.91 -23.97 4.67
C GLY A 121 2.09 -23.86 3.16
N GLY A 122 2.22 -22.64 2.62
CA GLY A 122 2.24 -22.36 1.17
C GLY A 122 0.85 -22.47 0.52
N SER A 123 -0.21 -22.60 1.29
CA SER A 123 -1.58 -22.70 0.79
C SER A 123 -2.13 -21.36 0.32
N ILE A 124 -3.03 -21.41 -0.67
CA ILE A 124 -3.81 -20.26 -1.12
C ILE A 124 -5.10 -20.22 -0.31
N PHE A 125 -5.37 -19.08 0.32
CA PHE A 125 -6.60 -18.85 1.06
C PHE A 125 -7.66 -18.23 0.15
N PHE A 126 -8.86 -18.81 0.19
CA PHE A 126 -10.02 -18.27 -0.51
C PHE A 126 -11.02 -17.76 0.54
N GLY A 127 -11.56 -16.57 0.30
CA GLY A 127 -12.66 -16.05 1.07
C GLY A 127 -13.98 -16.73 0.69
N PRO A 128 -15.04 -16.59 1.51
CA PRO A 128 -16.37 -17.09 1.18
C PRO A 128 -16.82 -16.54 -0.19
N PRO A 129 -17.46 -17.37 -1.03
CA PRO A 129 -17.86 -16.96 -2.39
C PRO A 129 -18.82 -15.76 -2.40
N ASP A 130 -19.63 -15.60 -1.35
CA ASP A 130 -20.62 -14.53 -1.20
C ASP A 130 -20.24 -13.56 -0.05
N GLY A 131 -18.96 -13.55 0.35
CA GLY A 131 -18.48 -12.73 1.45
C GLY A 131 -18.37 -11.24 1.09
N ILE A 132 -18.45 -10.40 2.12
CA ILE A 132 -18.32 -8.94 2.01
C ILE A 132 -16.99 -8.52 1.37
N ILE A 133 -15.92 -9.30 1.57
CA ILE A 133 -14.60 -9.07 0.96
C ILE A 133 -14.69 -9.15 -0.55
N LYS A 134 -15.38 -10.17 -1.09
CA LYS A 134 -15.60 -10.31 -2.53
C LYS A 134 -16.50 -9.21 -3.06
N ALA A 135 -17.59 -8.91 -2.35
CA ALA A 135 -18.50 -7.84 -2.73
C ALA A 135 -17.78 -6.48 -2.80
N PHE A 136 -16.89 -6.20 -1.85
CA PHE A 136 -16.09 -4.97 -1.85
C PHE A 136 -14.95 -5.00 -2.87
N GLY A 137 -14.26 -6.14 -2.99
CA GLY A 137 -13.12 -6.32 -3.90
C GLY A 137 -13.50 -6.30 -5.37
N MET A 138 -14.68 -6.83 -5.73
CA MET A 138 -15.17 -6.91 -7.12
C MET A 138 -16.34 -5.97 -7.41
N GLY A 139 -16.84 -5.25 -6.40
CA GLY A 139 -18.00 -4.38 -6.53
C GLY A 139 -17.72 -3.13 -7.36
N LYS A 140 -18.79 -2.61 -7.96
CA LYS A 140 -18.76 -1.42 -8.81
C LYS A 140 -19.98 -0.53 -8.49
N VAL A 141 -19.79 0.79 -8.64
CA VAL A 141 -20.90 1.77 -8.72
C VAL A 141 -21.04 2.16 -10.18
N GLY A 142 -22.07 1.65 -10.85
CA GLY A 142 -22.16 1.78 -12.32
C GLY A 142 -20.92 1.17 -12.98
N PRO A 143 -20.19 1.90 -13.82
CA PRO A 143 -18.96 1.41 -14.44
C PRO A 143 -17.71 1.51 -13.54
N ILE A 144 -17.78 2.19 -12.38
CA ILE A 144 -16.60 2.53 -11.57
C ILE A 144 -16.38 1.47 -10.49
N PRO A 145 -15.21 0.77 -10.46
CA PRO A 145 -14.86 -0.17 -9.41
C PRO A 145 -14.69 0.52 -8.04
N TYR A 146 -15.09 -0.14 -6.95
CA TYR A 146 -14.86 0.38 -5.59
C TYR A 146 -13.37 0.64 -5.30
N SER A 147 -12.48 -0.19 -5.82
CA SER A 147 -11.03 0.01 -5.69
C SER A 147 -10.56 1.35 -6.28
N ALA A 148 -11.12 1.78 -7.41
CA ALA A 148 -10.81 3.06 -8.03
C ALA A 148 -11.36 4.24 -7.20
N ILE A 149 -12.54 4.09 -6.60
CA ILE A 149 -13.10 5.09 -5.69
C ILE A 149 -12.22 5.23 -4.44
N VAL A 150 -11.79 4.10 -3.86
CA VAL A 150 -10.88 4.10 -2.72
C VAL A 150 -9.55 4.78 -3.07
N LEU A 151 -8.97 4.46 -4.23
CA LEU A 151 -7.76 5.12 -4.71
C LEU A 151 -7.94 6.65 -4.79
N LEU A 152 -9.05 7.11 -5.38
CA LEU A 152 -9.32 8.54 -5.50
C LEU A 152 -9.44 9.21 -4.13
N VAL A 153 -10.23 8.62 -3.22
CA VAL A 153 -10.42 9.13 -1.87
C VAL A 153 -9.10 9.17 -1.11
N MET A 154 -8.32 8.09 -1.15
CA MET A 154 -7.00 8.03 -0.50
C MET A 154 -6.04 9.07 -1.08
N THR A 155 -6.02 9.24 -2.39
CA THR A 155 -5.18 10.25 -3.06
C THR A 155 -5.54 11.66 -2.60
N ILE A 156 -6.82 11.99 -2.50
CA ILE A 156 -7.29 13.30 -2.02
C ILE A 156 -6.89 13.50 -0.55
N LEU A 157 -7.19 12.53 0.32
CA LEU A 157 -6.90 12.63 1.75
C LEU A 157 -5.40 12.77 2.01
N LEU A 158 -4.58 11.92 1.38
CA LEU A 158 -3.13 11.95 1.54
C LEU A 158 -2.51 13.19 0.90
N SER A 159 -3.07 13.70 -0.20
CA SER A 159 -2.65 14.98 -0.78
C SER A 159 -2.94 16.15 0.15
N ILE A 160 -4.11 16.19 0.80
CA ILE A 160 -4.44 17.18 1.82
C ILE A 160 -3.48 17.07 3.00
N LEU A 161 -3.25 15.86 3.50
CA LEU A 161 -2.32 15.61 4.60
C LEU A 161 -0.92 16.11 4.27
N LEU A 162 -0.40 15.82 3.08
CA LEU A 162 0.93 16.22 2.64
C LEU A 162 1.05 17.73 2.40
N ASN A 163 0.03 18.35 1.79
CA ASN A 163 0.14 19.73 1.30
C ASN A 163 -0.48 20.77 2.23
N ARG A 164 -1.36 20.37 3.15
CA ARG A 164 -2.15 21.30 3.97
C ARG A 164 -1.95 21.13 5.48
N THR A 165 -1.05 20.20 5.93
CA THR A 165 -0.81 19.98 7.34
C THR A 165 0.65 20.22 7.75
N ASN A 166 0.87 20.49 9.04
CA ASN A 166 2.21 20.60 9.62
C ASN A 166 3.00 19.30 9.48
N PHE A 167 2.33 18.15 9.53
CA PHE A 167 2.96 16.85 9.34
C PHE A 167 3.58 16.74 7.95
N GLY A 168 2.81 17.07 6.91
CA GLY A 168 3.33 17.05 5.54
C GLY A 168 4.44 18.09 5.31
N PHE A 169 4.37 19.26 5.96
CA PHE A 169 5.46 20.22 5.94
C PHE A 169 6.75 19.65 6.55
N LEU A 170 6.65 19.01 7.72
CA LEU A 170 7.79 18.41 8.41
C LEU A 170 8.43 17.29 7.57
N ILE A 171 7.64 16.38 6.97
CA ILE A 171 8.16 15.32 6.11
C ILE A 171 8.95 15.89 4.93
N ARG A 172 8.41 16.90 4.25
CA ARG A 172 9.11 17.54 3.12
C ARG A 172 10.38 18.25 3.56
N SER A 173 10.34 18.99 4.67
CA SER A 173 11.52 19.67 5.23
C SER A 173 12.61 18.70 5.61
N PHE A 174 12.23 17.59 6.25
CA PHE A 174 13.15 16.50 6.61
C PHE A 174 13.82 15.90 5.37
N GLY A 175 13.04 15.58 4.34
CA GLY A 175 13.56 15.01 3.09
C GLY A 175 14.50 15.93 2.32
N VAL A 176 14.33 17.25 2.45
CA VAL A 176 15.23 18.23 1.82
C VAL A 176 16.52 18.38 2.64
N ASN A 177 16.43 18.52 3.96
CA ASN A 177 17.60 18.66 4.84
C ASN A 177 17.26 18.31 6.28
N GLU A 178 17.62 17.10 6.71
CA GLU A 178 17.42 16.62 8.08
C GLU A 178 18.08 17.56 9.12
N SER A 179 19.31 17.98 8.88
CA SER A 179 20.06 18.82 9.82
C SER A 179 19.40 20.19 10.01
N ALA A 180 18.96 20.82 8.94
CA ALA A 180 18.26 22.10 9.02
C ALA A 180 16.90 21.96 9.74
N THR A 181 16.17 20.88 9.47
CA THR A 181 14.88 20.58 10.11
C THR A 181 15.05 20.38 11.62
N ARG A 182 16.11 19.70 12.03
CA ARG A 182 16.47 19.49 13.44
C ARG A 182 16.86 20.80 14.15
N LEU A 183 17.66 21.63 13.49
CA LEU A 183 18.02 22.96 14.02
C LEU A 183 16.81 23.89 14.17
N GLY A 184 15.79 23.71 13.35
CA GLY A 184 14.49 24.38 13.46
C GLY A 184 13.62 23.88 14.63
N GLY A 185 14.13 23.02 15.51
CA GLY A 185 13.46 22.55 16.72
C GLY A 185 12.52 21.34 16.52
N SER A 186 12.53 20.71 15.35
CA SER A 186 11.69 19.53 15.08
C SER A 186 12.37 18.25 15.58
N ASN A 187 11.57 17.35 16.20
CA ASN A 187 12.08 16.03 16.60
C ASN A 187 12.11 15.10 15.37
N THR A 188 13.28 15.02 14.75
CA THR A 188 13.48 14.24 13.50
C THR A 188 13.46 12.72 13.71
N ALA A 189 13.49 12.24 14.97
CA ALA A 189 13.35 10.81 15.25
C ALA A 189 11.89 10.31 15.12
N LEU A 190 10.92 11.23 15.06
CA LEU A 190 9.48 10.91 14.92
C LEU A 190 8.98 11.10 13.48
N ILE A 191 9.83 11.53 12.57
CA ILE A 191 9.55 11.71 11.15
C ILE A 191 10.09 10.51 10.36
#